data_30314b111d407979c313fb01661bdbf3
#
_entry.id   30314b111d407979c313fb01661bdbf3
#
_cell.length_a   1.000
_cell.length_b   1.000
_cell.length_c   1.000
_cell.angle_alpha   90.00
_cell.angle_beta   90.00
_cell.angle_gamma   90.00
#
_symmetry.space_group_name_H-M   'P 1'
#
loop_
_entity.id
_entity.type
_entity.pdbx_description
1 polymer ?
#
loop_
_entity_poly.entity_id
_entity_poly.type
_entity_poly.pdbx_seq_one_letter_code
_entity_poly.pdbx_strand_id
1 'polypeptide(L)'
;TVSLAAVNTLPVVTDTTPTTAWTEASGTGANTPVVVDSGVTVTDADNTTLASATVSITGGLQPAEDVLAFTSNSSTMGNIAGSYNSTTGVLTLTSSGATATLAQWQAALRSVTYNDTSHNPNTASRTISFVANDGTLSSVASTKTVSITAVDTLPTMTDTGSTTSWT
;
A
#
# COMPACT_ATOMS: atom_id res chain seq x y z
N THR A 1 -38.19 32.86 3.92
CA THR A 1 -37.59 31.61 3.48
C THR A 1 -36.23 31.47 4.13
N VAL A 2 -36.04 30.44 4.96
CA VAL A 2 -34.72 30.07 5.49
C VAL A 2 -34.06 29.21 4.44
N SER A 3 -32.92 29.62 3.88
CA SER A 3 -32.08 28.80 3.02
C SER A 3 -31.12 27.98 3.92
N LEU A 4 -31.23 26.67 3.88
CA LEU A 4 -30.29 25.76 4.53
C LEU A 4 -29.24 25.39 3.47
N ALA A 5 -27.98 25.77 3.70
CA ALA A 5 -26.84 25.28 2.91
C ALA A 5 -26.31 24.02 3.60
N ALA A 6 -26.19 22.91 2.85
CA ALA A 6 -25.46 21.74 3.30
C ALA A 6 -23.96 22.10 3.38
N VAL A 7 -23.31 21.72 4.47
CA VAL A 7 -21.86 21.86 4.65
C VAL A 7 -21.23 20.50 4.40
N ASN A 8 -20.33 20.40 3.41
CA ASN A 8 -19.57 19.18 3.17
C ASN A 8 -18.59 18.92 4.32
N THR A 9 -18.55 17.69 4.79
CA THR A 9 -17.60 17.22 5.81
C THR A 9 -16.50 16.36 5.12
N LEU A 10 -15.30 16.39 5.67
CA LEU A 10 -14.20 15.58 5.10
C LEU A 10 -14.38 14.09 5.44
N PRO A 11 -13.94 13.17 4.57
CA PRO A 11 -13.88 11.76 4.88
C PRO A 11 -12.99 11.49 6.11
N VAL A 12 -13.24 10.37 6.80
CA VAL A 12 -12.40 9.89 7.90
C VAL A 12 -11.83 8.53 7.52
N VAL A 13 -10.50 8.42 7.54
CA VAL A 13 -9.78 7.16 7.39
C VAL A 13 -9.17 6.79 8.73
N THR A 14 -9.38 5.54 9.16
CA THR A 14 -8.83 5.04 10.43
C THR A 14 -8.13 3.71 10.18
N ASP A 15 -6.87 3.60 10.56
CA ASP A 15 -6.14 2.35 10.64
C ASP A 15 -6.46 1.62 11.97
N THR A 16 -6.31 0.30 12.00
CA THR A 16 -6.73 -0.51 13.15
C THR A 16 -5.58 -1.15 13.92
N THR A 17 -4.40 -1.22 13.35
CA THR A 17 -3.24 -1.85 13.96
C THR A 17 -1.98 -1.01 13.77
N PRO A 18 -1.15 -0.84 14.82
CA PRO A 18 -0.04 0.10 14.80
C PRO A 18 1.10 -0.30 13.84
N THR A 19 1.31 -1.61 13.59
CA THR A 19 2.48 -2.08 12.82
C THR A 19 2.16 -3.32 12.02
N THR A 20 2.60 -3.35 10.75
CA THR A 20 2.63 -4.55 9.91
C THR A 20 4.08 -4.98 9.74
N ALA A 21 4.36 -6.29 9.87
CA ALA A 21 5.70 -6.83 9.66
C ALA A 21 5.85 -7.34 8.22
N TRP A 22 6.94 -6.93 7.58
CA TRP A 22 7.41 -7.50 6.32
C TRP A 22 8.77 -8.17 6.58
N THR A 23 8.97 -9.36 6.00
CA THR A 23 10.21 -10.13 6.14
C THR A 23 10.69 -10.55 4.76
N GLU A 24 11.98 -10.34 4.51
CA GLU A 24 12.64 -10.79 3.29
C GLU A 24 12.53 -12.32 3.13
N ALA A 25 12.35 -12.79 1.90
CA ALA A 25 12.42 -14.21 1.58
C ALA A 25 13.84 -14.75 1.72
N SER A 26 14.00 -15.93 2.32
CA SER A 26 15.29 -16.59 2.36
C SER A 26 15.72 -17.08 0.96
N GLY A 27 16.99 -16.91 0.64
CA GLY A 27 17.57 -17.36 -0.63
C GLY A 27 17.32 -16.37 -1.78
N THR A 28 17.28 -16.88 -3.02
CA THR A 28 17.12 -16.07 -4.24
C THR A 28 15.68 -16.00 -4.73
N GLY A 29 14.72 -16.43 -3.91
CA GLY A 29 13.29 -16.39 -4.24
C GLY A 29 12.74 -14.96 -4.19
N ALA A 30 11.68 -14.69 -4.95
CA ALA A 30 11.01 -13.39 -4.89
C ALA A 30 10.42 -13.12 -3.50
N ASN A 31 10.56 -11.90 -3.04
CA ASN A 31 9.96 -11.45 -1.79
C ASN A 31 8.42 -11.46 -1.89
N THR A 32 7.76 -11.77 -0.77
CA THR A 32 6.30 -11.89 -0.72
C THR A 32 5.68 -10.60 -0.21
N PRO A 33 4.76 -9.98 -0.96
CA PRO A 33 4.02 -8.80 -0.49
C PRO A 33 3.19 -9.10 0.75
N VAL A 34 3.08 -8.11 1.63
CA VAL A 34 2.17 -8.14 2.80
C VAL A 34 1.08 -7.10 2.66
N VAL A 35 -0.14 -7.39 3.13
CA VAL A 35 -1.20 -6.39 3.20
C VAL A 35 -0.82 -5.33 4.21
N VAL A 36 -0.89 -4.04 3.81
CA VAL A 36 -0.50 -2.92 4.67
C VAL A 36 -1.43 -2.81 5.88
N ASP A 37 -2.74 -2.79 5.65
CA ASP A 37 -3.74 -2.79 6.72
C ASP A 37 -5.06 -3.46 6.26
N SER A 38 -5.30 -4.67 6.75
CA SER A 38 -6.55 -5.41 6.44
C SER A 38 -7.77 -4.89 7.20
N GLY A 39 -7.58 -4.00 8.16
CA GLY A 39 -8.64 -3.48 9.02
C GLY A 39 -8.98 -2.01 8.80
N VAL A 40 -8.31 -1.30 7.88
CA VAL A 40 -8.58 0.11 7.60
C VAL A 40 -10.06 0.36 7.32
N THR A 41 -10.59 1.44 7.90
CA THR A 41 -11.99 1.85 7.69
C THR A 41 -12.05 3.22 7.04
N VAL A 42 -13.10 3.44 6.26
CA VAL A 42 -13.40 4.72 5.62
C VAL A 42 -14.87 5.05 5.91
N THR A 43 -15.09 6.25 6.41
CA THR A 43 -16.43 6.81 6.65
C THR A 43 -16.50 8.24 6.15
N ASP A 44 -17.71 8.68 5.85
CA ASP A 44 -18.04 10.05 5.53
C ASP A 44 -19.46 10.32 6.02
N ALA A 45 -19.70 11.50 6.59
CA ALA A 45 -20.98 11.79 7.26
C ALA A 45 -22.08 12.21 6.26
N ASP A 46 -21.70 12.74 5.12
CA ASP A 46 -22.63 13.32 4.12
C ASP A 46 -22.41 12.77 2.72
N ASN A 47 -21.30 12.04 2.46
CA ASN A 47 -21.03 11.40 1.18
C ASN A 47 -21.12 9.87 1.31
N THR A 48 -21.79 9.23 0.33
CA THR A 48 -21.88 7.77 0.22
C THR A 48 -20.86 7.17 -0.74
N THR A 49 -20.17 8.03 -1.50
CA THR A 49 -19.14 7.68 -2.48
C THR A 49 -17.95 8.62 -2.33
N LEU A 50 -16.77 8.20 -2.79
CA LEU A 50 -15.57 9.01 -2.83
C LEU A 50 -14.99 9.06 -4.25
N ALA A 51 -14.19 10.09 -4.52
CA ALA A 51 -13.56 10.31 -5.83
C ALA A 51 -12.21 9.61 -5.94
N SER A 52 -11.38 9.68 -4.90
CA SER A 52 -10.01 9.15 -4.92
C SER A 52 -9.49 8.83 -3.52
N ALA A 53 -8.39 8.09 -3.48
CA ALA A 53 -7.56 7.93 -2.30
C ALA A 53 -6.08 7.84 -2.71
N THR A 54 -5.19 8.19 -1.79
CA THR A 54 -3.75 7.97 -1.94
C THR A 54 -3.24 7.13 -0.78
N VAL A 55 -2.36 6.18 -1.11
CA VAL A 55 -1.57 5.42 -0.15
C VAL A 55 -0.11 5.73 -0.45
N SER A 56 0.61 6.31 0.51
CA SER A 56 1.94 6.87 0.24
C SER A 56 2.95 6.42 1.28
N ILE A 57 4.16 6.08 0.85
CA ILE A 57 5.29 5.86 1.77
C ILE A 57 5.87 7.24 2.11
N THR A 58 5.51 7.76 3.27
CA THR A 58 5.88 9.11 3.72
C THR A 58 7.13 9.14 4.60
N GLY A 59 7.58 7.98 5.06
CA GLY A 59 8.82 7.84 5.83
C GLY A 59 9.59 6.58 5.44
N GLY A 60 10.92 6.69 5.34
CA GLY A 60 11.81 5.59 5.05
C GLY A 60 11.79 5.07 3.60
N LEU A 61 11.17 5.76 2.65
CA LEU A 61 11.07 5.34 1.25
C LEU A 61 12.44 5.01 0.64
N GLN A 62 12.51 3.84 -0.01
CA GLN A 62 13.60 3.40 -0.88
C GLN A 62 13.04 3.25 -2.31
N PRO A 63 13.18 4.27 -3.18
CA PRO A 63 12.46 4.32 -4.47
C PRO A 63 12.78 3.18 -5.44
N ALA A 64 13.96 2.55 -5.30
CA ALA A 64 14.36 1.42 -6.15
C ALA A 64 13.87 0.06 -5.66
N GLU A 65 13.35 -0.02 -4.44
CA GLU A 65 13.07 -1.28 -3.73
C GLU A 65 11.61 -1.37 -3.29
N ASP A 66 11.06 -0.27 -2.74
CA ASP A 66 9.73 -0.24 -2.16
C ASP A 66 8.63 -0.20 -3.23
N VAL A 67 7.63 -1.07 -3.08
CA VAL A 67 6.47 -1.15 -3.97
C VAL A 67 5.19 -1.20 -3.16
N LEU A 68 4.29 -0.25 -3.42
CA LEU A 68 2.88 -0.38 -3.05
C LEU A 68 2.10 -0.90 -4.25
N ALA A 69 1.30 -1.94 -4.05
CA ALA A 69 0.51 -2.54 -5.11
C ALA A 69 -0.98 -2.62 -4.75
N PHE A 70 -1.80 -2.55 -5.78
CA PHE A 70 -3.25 -2.68 -5.73
C PHE A 70 -3.73 -3.51 -6.90
N THR A 71 -4.54 -4.52 -6.62
CA THR A 71 -5.19 -5.34 -7.65
C THR A 71 -6.69 -5.09 -7.60
N SER A 72 -7.22 -4.48 -8.66
CA SER A 72 -8.65 -4.18 -8.76
C SER A 72 -9.49 -5.45 -8.85
N ASN A 73 -10.59 -5.48 -8.09
CA ASN A 73 -11.63 -6.48 -8.20
C ASN A 73 -12.98 -5.76 -8.37
N SER A 74 -13.49 -5.73 -9.60
CA SER A 74 -14.70 -4.98 -9.93
C SER A 74 -15.95 -5.45 -9.18
N SER A 75 -16.00 -6.69 -8.72
CA SER A 75 -17.15 -7.23 -7.96
C SER A 75 -17.22 -6.67 -6.53
N THR A 76 -16.09 -6.32 -5.92
CA THR A 76 -16.01 -5.84 -4.53
C THR A 76 -15.56 -4.38 -4.41
N MET A 77 -14.88 -3.85 -5.44
CA MET A 77 -14.24 -2.53 -5.43
C MET A 77 -14.81 -1.59 -6.52
N GLY A 78 -15.84 -2.05 -7.27
CA GLY A 78 -16.46 -1.26 -8.33
C GLY A 78 -15.46 -0.88 -9.43
N ASN A 79 -15.42 0.40 -9.80
CA ASN A 79 -14.57 0.92 -10.86
C ASN A 79 -13.26 1.54 -10.36
N ILE A 80 -12.83 1.22 -9.14
CA ILE A 80 -11.58 1.76 -8.58
C ILE A 80 -10.40 1.20 -9.36
N ALA A 81 -9.54 2.11 -9.84
CA ALA A 81 -8.29 1.82 -10.53
C ALA A 81 -7.11 2.43 -9.76
N GLY A 82 -5.93 1.80 -9.84
CA GLY A 82 -4.74 2.24 -9.13
C GLY A 82 -3.55 2.45 -10.06
N SER A 83 -2.68 3.41 -9.70
CA SER A 83 -1.40 3.67 -10.35
C SER A 83 -0.35 4.01 -9.29
N TYR A 84 0.77 3.29 -9.30
CA TYR A 84 1.89 3.50 -8.38
C TYR A 84 3.03 4.25 -9.05
N ASN A 85 3.57 5.24 -8.36
CA ASN A 85 4.78 5.96 -8.76
C ASN A 85 5.92 5.60 -7.80
N SER A 86 6.88 4.79 -8.28
CA SER A 86 8.00 4.31 -7.47
C SER A 86 8.97 5.42 -7.03
N THR A 87 9.08 6.50 -7.80
CA THR A 87 9.97 7.62 -7.46
C THR A 87 9.45 8.39 -6.24
N THR A 88 8.13 8.54 -6.13
CA THR A 88 7.50 9.31 -5.04
C THR A 88 6.93 8.42 -3.94
N GLY A 89 6.87 7.10 -4.15
CA GLY A 89 6.26 6.15 -3.21
C GLY A 89 4.75 6.30 -3.08
N VAL A 90 4.07 6.86 -4.09
CA VAL A 90 2.63 7.16 -4.03
C VAL A 90 1.84 6.20 -4.93
N LEU A 91 0.92 5.47 -4.32
CA LEU A 91 -0.15 4.74 -5.00
C LEU A 91 -1.40 5.62 -5.01
N THR A 92 -1.83 6.04 -6.20
CA THR A 92 -3.07 6.80 -6.41
C THR A 92 -4.17 5.86 -6.85
N LEU A 93 -5.29 5.89 -6.13
CA LEU A 93 -6.52 5.16 -6.46
C LEU A 93 -7.60 6.16 -6.89
N THR A 94 -8.33 5.85 -7.96
CA THR A 94 -9.38 6.74 -8.50
C THR A 94 -10.63 5.94 -8.86
N SER A 95 -11.80 6.57 -8.68
CA SER A 95 -13.08 6.07 -9.18
C SER A 95 -13.60 7.02 -10.25
N SER A 96 -13.69 6.54 -11.48
CA SER A 96 -14.22 7.35 -12.59
C SER A 96 -15.66 7.78 -12.30
N GLY A 97 -15.91 9.09 -12.35
CA GLY A 97 -17.21 9.67 -12.00
C GLY A 97 -17.55 9.64 -10.50
N ALA A 98 -16.58 9.34 -9.62
CA ALA A 98 -16.76 9.27 -8.18
C ALA A 98 -17.95 8.38 -7.75
N THR A 99 -18.10 7.22 -8.39
CA THR A 99 -19.26 6.33 -8.20
C THR A 99 -19.01 5.19 -7.19
N ALA A 100 -17.74 4.93 -6.84
CA ALA A 100 -17.42 3.89 -5.88
C ALA A 100 -17.90 4.24 -4.47
N THR A 101 -18.59 3.31 -3.83
CA THR A 101 -19.15 3.47 -2.48
C THR A 101 -18.09 3.41 -1.40
N LEU A 102 -18.38 3.91 -0.19
CA LEU A 102 -17.48 3.81 0.97
C LEU A 102 -17.06 2.35 1.24
N ALA A 103 -17.99 1.38 1.09
CA ALA A 103 -17.68 -0.03 1.26
C ALA A 103 -16.69 -0.55 0.20
N GLN A 104 -16.81 -0.10 -1.05
CA GLN A 104 -15.88 -0.43 -2.13
C GLN A 104 -14.50 0.19 -1.91
N TRP A 105 -14.44 1.44 -1.46
CA TRP A 105 -13.20 2.09 -1.07
C TRP A 105 -12.52 1.40 0.10
N GLN A 106 -13.28 0.99 1.11
CA GLN A 106 -12.76 0.22 2.23
C GLN A 106 -12.17 -1.12 1.77
N ALA A 107 -12.86 -1.84 0.87
CA ALA A 107 -12.34 -3.07 0.28
C ALA A 107 -11.05 -2.83 -0.51
N ALA A 108 -10.99 -1.75 -1.30
CA ALA A 108 -9.81 -1.36 -2.07
C ALA A 108 -8.61 -1.04 -1.16
N LEU A 109 -8.78 -0.20 -0.16
CA LEU A 109 -7.69 0.20 0.76
C LEU A 109 -7.17 -0.99 1.57
N ARG A 110 -8.04 -1.92 1.99
CA ARG A 110 -7.66 -3.17 2.68
C ARG A 110 -6.88 -4.15 1.82
N SER A 111 -6.94 -4.02 0.50
CA SER A 111 -6.20 -4.88 -0.44
C SER A 111 -4.81 -4.35 -0.80
N VAL A 112 -4.48 -3.13 -0.39
CA VAL A 112 -3.16 -2.55 -0.69
C VAL A 112 -2.07 -3.36 -0.01
N THR A 113 -1.07 -3.73 -0.79
CA THR A 113 0.10 -4.47 -0.32
C THR A 113 1.37 -3.64 -0.40
N TYR A 114 2.29 -3.94 0.50
CA TYR A 114 3.67 -3.47 0.49
C TYR A 114 4.61 -4.63 0.17
N ASN A 115 5.63 -4.38 -0.62
CA ASN A 115 6.76 -5.27 -0.86
C ASN A 115 8.05 -4.47 -0.96
N ASP A 116 9.15 -5.04 -0.48
CA ASP A 116 10.50 -4.61 -0.80
C ASP A 116 11.08 -5.63 -1.79
N THR A 117 11.64 -5.19 -2.90
CA THR A 117 12.17 -6.07 -3.96
C THR A 117 13.63 -6.42 -3.79
N SER A 118 14.31 -5.79 -2.83
CA SER A 118 15.73 -6.02 -2.53
C SER A 118 15.95 -7.35 -1.81
N HIS A 119 17.08 -8.00 -2.08
CA HIS A 119 17.65 -9.08 -1.28
C HIS A 119 18.71 -8.58 -0.28
N ASN A 120 18.75 -7.30 -0.04
CA ASN A 120 19.50 -6.64 1.03
C ASN A 120 18.74 -5.35 1.39
N PRO A 121 17.51 -5.48 1.94
CA PRO A 121 16.64 -4.35 2.17
C PRO A 121 17.18 -3.43 3.25
N ASN A 122 16.95 -2.14 3.08
CA ASN A 122 17.16 -1.20 4.17
C ASN A 122 16.15 -1.50 5.29
N THR A 123 16.64 -1.79 6.50
CA THR A 123 15.79 -2.24 7.64
C THR A 123 15.10 -1.09 8.38
N ALA A 124 15.27 0.16 7.96
CA ALA A 124 14.48 1.27 8.50
C ALA A 124 12.99 1.04 8.23
N SER A 125 12.15 1.27 9.22
CA SER A 125 10.69 1.13 9.06
C SER A 125 10.14 2.11 8.02
N ARG A 126 9.10 1.69 7.30
CA ARG A 126 8.33 2.56 6.40
C ARG A 126 7.12 3.12 7.13
N THR A 127 6.86 4.41 6.96
CA THR A 127 5.60 5.02 7.37
C THR A 127 4.70 5.12 6.16
N ILE A 128 3.53 4.49 6.21
CA ILE A 128 2.55 4.50 5.13
C ILE A 128 1.36 5.34 5.56
N SER A 129 0.99 6.30 4.73
CA SER A 129 -0.11 7.24 4.94
C SER A 129 -1.27 6.90 4.01
N PHE A 130 -2.48 6.89 4.55
CA PHE A 130 -3.74 6.76 3.83
C PHE A 130 -4.50 8.08 3.87
N VAL A 131 -4.92 8.58 2.71
CA VAL A 131 -5.76 9.78 2.57
C VAL A 131 -6.87 9.48 1.59
N ALA A 132 -8.12 9.77 1.95
CA ALA A 132 -9.29 9.67 1.07
C ALA A 132 -9.81 11.06 0.70
N ASN A 133 -10.44 11.19 -0.48
CA ASN A 133 -11.00 12.44 -0.98
C ASN A 133 -12.40 12.20 -1.55
N ASP A 134 -13.37 13.02 -1.14
CA ASP A 134 -14.78 12.94 -1.57
C ASP A 134 -15.05 13.63 -2.92
N GLY A 135 -14.03 14.28 -3.48
CA GLY A 135 -14.11 15.12 -4.68
C GLY A 135 -13.98 16.62 -4.38
N THR A 136 -14.07 17.00 -3.11
CA THR A 136 -13.98 18.39 -2.63
C THR A 136 -12.95 18.52 -1.50
N LEU A 137 -13.05 17.66 -0.48
CA LEU A 137 -12.23 17.66 0.72
C LEU A 137 -11.46 16.34 0.86
N SER A 138 -10.28 16.44 1.45
CA SER A 138 -9.46 15.27 1.79
C SER A 138 -9.53 14.99 3.29
N SER A 139 -9.49 13.70 3.65
CA SER A 139 -9.34 13.28 5.04
C SER A 139 -8.02 13.78 5.65
N VAL A 140 -7.95 13.81 6.96
CA VAL A 140 -6.66 13.79 7.65
C VAL A 140 -5.95 12.47 7.31
N ALA A 141 -4.62 12.51 7.21
CA ALA A 141 -3.84 11.32 6.97
C ALA A 141 -3.92 10.35 8.16
N SER A 142 -4.26 9.09 7.89
CA SER A 142 -4.09 7.98 8.84
C SER A 142 -2.79 7.25 8.50
N THR A 143 -1.95 6.95 9.50
CA THR A 143 -0.59 6.44 9.24
C THR A 143 -0.34 5.09 9.88
N LYS A 144 0.32 4.21 9.14
CA LYS A 144 0.71 2.87 9.54
C LYS A 144 2.22 2.67 9.39
N THR A 145 2.81 1.96 10.34
CA THR A 145 4.21 1.53 10.25
C THR A 145 4.30 0.14 9.64
N VAL A 146 5.24 -0.05 8.69
CA VAL A 146 5.70 -1.35 8.22
C VAL A 146 7.13 -1.54 8.72
N SER A 147 7.35 -2.57 9.54
CA SER A 147 8.69 -2.96 10.00
C SER A 147 9.33 -3.88 8.96
N ILE A 148 10.61 -3.69 8.69
CA ILE A 148 11.38 -4.45 7.71
C ILE A 148 12.35 -5.37 8.44
N THR A 149 12.33 -6.66 8.10
CA THR A 149 13.29 -7.65 8.59
C THR A 149 14.06 -8.22 7.42
N ALA A 150 15.38 -7.99 7.39
CA ALA A 150 16.29 -8.64 6.45
C ALA A 150 16.60 -10.07 6.89
N VAL A 151 16.79 -10.95 5.91
CA VAL A 151 17.21 -12.36 6.13
C VAL A 151 18.51 -12.60 5.39
N ASP A 152 19.58 -12.88 6.13
CA ASP A 152 20.87 -13.21 5.54
C ASP A 152 20.81 -14.58 4.82
N THR A 153 21.25 -14.62 3.58
CA THR A 153 21.29 -15.83 2.77
C THR A 153 22.72 -16.35 2.67
N LEU A 154 22.90 -17.60 3.04
CA LEU A 154 24.20 -18.26 2.93
C LEU A 154 24.64 -18.32 1.45
N PRO A 155 25.91 -18.01 1.16
CA PRO A 155 26.44 -18.16 -0.19
C PRO A 155 26.44 -19.62 -0.60
N THR A 156 25.94 -19.93 -1.80
CA THR A 156 26.01 -21.26 -2.40
C THR A 156 27.25 -21.35 -3.30
N MET A 157 28.10 -22.32 -3.03
CA MET A 157 29.21 -22.70 -3.94
C MET A 157 28.74 -23.85 -4.83
N THR A 158 28.79 -23.64 -6.15
CA THR A 158 28.57 -24.72 -7.13
C THR A 158 29.93 -25.10 -7.69
N ASP A 159 30.41 -26.30 -7.39
CA ASP A 159 31.58 -26.88 -8.07
C ASP A 159 31.12 -27.39 -9.43
N THR A 160 31.65 -26.86 -10.50
CA THR A 160 31.38 -27.28 -11.86
C THR A 160 32.14 -28.55 -12.28
N GLY A 161 32.76 -29.24 -11.34
CA GLY A 161 33.24 -30.63 -11.52
C GLY A 161 34.28 -30.82 -12.61
N SER A 162 35.26 -29.94 -12.74
CA SER A 162 36.43 -30.21 -13.58
C SER A 162 37.45 -31.05 -12.79
N THR A 163 37.43 -32.38 -13.02
CA THR A 163 38.48 -33.25 -12.50
C THR A 163 39.76 -32.97 -13.28
N THR A 164 40.75 -32.30 -12.66
CA THR A 164 42.14 -32.28 -13.16
C THR A 164 42.80 -33.60 -12.83
N SER A 165 43.02 -34.44 -13.86
CA SER A 165 43.83 -35.65 -13.69
C SER A 165 45.31 -35.27 -13.79
N TRP A 166 46.09 -35.68 -12.81
CA TRP A 166 47.56 -35.61 -12.83
C TRP A 166 48.10 -36.86 -13.55
N THR A 167 48.90 -36.69 -14.58
CA THR A 167 49.73 -37.74 -15.21
C THR A 167 51.16 -37.61 -14.78
#